data_40c40c5092615f707d0872f7621fadc3
#
_entry.id   40c40c5092615f707d0872f7621fadc3
#
_cell.length_a   1.000
_cell.length_b   1.000
_cell.length_c   1.000
_cell.angle_alpha   90.00
_cell.angle_beta   90.00
_cell.angle_gamma   90.00
#
_symmetry.space_group_name_H-M   'P 1'
#
loop_
_entity.id
_entity.type
_entity.pdbx_description
1 polymer ?
#
loop_
_entity_poly.entity_id
_entity_poly.type
_entity_poly.pdbx_seq_one_letter_code
_entity_poly.pdbx_strand_id
1 'polypeptide(L)' 'MTNRVFNVPDISCDHCKRSIEEALSAVPEVDSVVVTVERREVEVAGAASDDAIIAAIGLAGYDVEQSS' A
#
# COMPACT_ATOMS: atom_id res chain seq x y z
N MET A 1 9.54 2.50 14.63
CA MET A 1 9.53 1.69 13.42
C MET A 1 8.35 0.77 13.42
N THR A 2 7.34 1.14 12.70
CA THR A 2 6.11 0.39 12.72
C THR A 2 5.79 -0.05 11.29
N ASN A 3 5.77 -1.37 11.10
CA ASN A 3 5.35 -1.93 9.83
C ASN A 3 3.86 -2.20 9.91
N ARG A 4 3.14 -1.82 8.87
CA ARG A 4 1.70 -2.02 8.79
C ARG A 4 1.39 -2.80 7.53
N VAL A 5 0.42 -3.68 7.63
CA VAL A 5 0.00 -4.50 6.50
C VAL A 5 -1.45 -4.14 6.15
N PHE A 6 -1.66 -3.87 4.88
CA PHE A 6 -2.98 -3.54 4.36
C PHE A 6 -3.38 -4.57 3.33
N ASN A 7 -4.63 -4.99 3.35
CA ASN A 7 -5.17 -5.90 2.35
C ASN A 7 -5.71 -5.10 1.19
N VAL A 8 -5.22 -5.42 0.00
CA VAL A 8 -5.69 -4.79 -1.24
C VAL A 8 -6.12 -5.91 -2.19
N PRO A 9 -7.38 -6.32 -2.11
CA PRO A 9 -7.85 -7.49 -2.89
C PRO A 9 -7.78 -7.30 -4.40
N ASP A 10 -7.65 -6.06 -4.86
CA ASP A 10 -7.55 -5.76 -6.28
C ASP A 10 -6.17 -6.06 -6.87
N ILE A 11 -5.18 -6.35 -6.04
CA ILE A 11 -3.86 -6.71 -6.53
C ILE A 11 -3.95 -8.08 -7.20
N SER A 12 -3.64 -8.12 -8.50
CA SER A 12 -3.73 -9.36 -9.24
C SER A 12 -2.53 -9.64 -10.13
N CYS A 13 -1.63 -8.66 -10.28
CA CYS A 13 -0.46 -8.83 -11.16
C CYS A 13 0.64 -7.84 -10.78
N ASP A 14 1.80 -8.02 -11.43
CA ASP A 14 2.95 -7.15 -11.17
C ASP A 14 2.69 -5.69 -11.50
N HIS A 15 1.82 -5.43 -12.46
CA HIS A 15 1.47 -4.06 -12.81
C HIS A 15 0.80 -3.36 -11.65
N CYS A 16 -0.10 -4.05 -10.97
CA CYS A 16 -0.77 -3.51 -9.79
C CYS A 16 0.24 -3.22 -8.67
N LYS A 17 1.16 -4.15 -8.48
CA LYS A 17 2.23 -3.99 -7.50
C LYS A 17 3.02 -2.71 -7.76
N ARG A 18 3.42 -2.48 -9.01
CA ARG A 18 4.18 -1.30 -9.39
C ARG A 18 3.40 -0.02 -9.14
N SER A 19 2.15 -0.01 -9.54
CA SER A 19 1.29 1.17 -9.37
C SER A 19 1.18 1.56 -7.90
N ILE A 20 1.01 0.59 -7.03
CA ILE A 20 0.91 0.84 -5.60
C ILE A 20 2.24 1.31 -5.04
N GLU A 21 3.33 0.67 -5.45
CA GLU A 21 4.66 1.07 -4.99
C GLU A 21 4.96 2.52 -5.38
N GLU A 22 4.64 2.90 -6.59
CA GLU A 22 4.85 4.27 -7.05
C GLU A 22 4.00 5.26 -6.27
N ALA A 23 2.73 4.93 -6.05
CA ALA A 23 1.83 5.80 -5.33
C ALA A 23 2.31 6.03 -3.89
N LEU A 24 2.76 4.98 -3.24
CA LEU A 24 3.23 5.09 -1.86
C LEU A 24 4.60 5.74 -1.76
N SER A 25 5.44 5.56 -2.79
CA SER A 25 6.74 6.23 -2.85
C SER A 25 6.61 7.75 -2.90
N ALA A 26 5.49 8.24 -3.39
CA ALA A 26 5.25 9.68 -3.44
C ALA A 26 4.87 10.26 -2.08
N VAL A 27 4.57 9.42 -1.09
CA VAL A 27 4.23 9.88 0.25
C VAL A 27 5.54 10.08 1.02
N PRO A 28 5.85 11.31 1.43
CA PRO A 28 7.18 11.60 2.02
C PRO A 28 7.45 10.88 3.33
N GLU A 29 6.42 10.47 4.05
CA GLU A 29 6.60 9.80 5.33
C GLU A 29 6.69 8.28 5.23
N VAL A 30 6.62 7.74 4.03
CA VAL A 30 6.78 6.31 3.79
C VAL A 30 8.26 6.01 3.56
N ASP A 31 8.83 5.14 4.39
CA ASP A 31 10.23 4.74 4.27
C ASP A 31 10.41 3.59 3.30
N SER A 32 9.53 2.60 3.37
CA SER A 32 9.63 1.46 2.47
C SER A 32 8.25 0.85 2.25
N VAL A 33 8.11 0.17 1.12
CA VAL A 33 6.88 -0.49 0.72
C VAL A 33 7.23 -1.87 0.17
N VAL A 34 6.53 -2.88 0.62
CA VAL A 34 6.64 -4.22 0.06
C VAL A 34 5.24 -4.69 -0.33
N VAL A 35 5.05 -5.00 -1.59
CA VAL A 35 3.77 -5.50 -2.08
C VAL A 35 3.91 -6.99 -2.38
N THR A 36 3.05 -7.79 -1.78
CA THR A 36 3.02 -9.24 -2.00
C THR A 36 1.77 -9.58 -2.81
N VAL A 37 1.98 -9.86 -4.08
CA VAL A 37 0.88 -10.14 -5.00
C VAL A 37 0.14 -11.42 -4.59
N GLU A 38 0.86 -12.43 -4.16
CA GLU A 38 0.28 -13.70 -3.78
C GLU A 38 -0.73 -13.58 -2.64
N ARG A 39 -0.45 -12.69 -1.70
CA ARG A 39 -1.29 -12.48 -0.53
C ARG A 39 -2.19 -11.28 -0.67
N ARG A 40 -1.98 -10.50 -1.73
CA ARG A 40 -2.71 -9.26 -1.97
C ARG A 40 -2.56 -8.29 -0.79
N GLU A 41 -1.33 -8.22 -0.30
CA GLU A 41 -0.99 -7.40 0.86
C GLU A 41 0.04 -6.34 0.49
N VAL A 42 -0.07 -5.21 1.18
CA VAL A 42 0.90 -4.13 1.06
C VAL A 42 1.45 -3.87 2.45
N GLU A 43 2.74 -4.04 2.61
CA GLU A 43 3.41 -3.75 3.87
C GLU A 43 4.13 -2.41 3.76
N VAL A 44 3.85 -1.50 4.67
CA VAL A 44 4.39 -0.15 4.65
C VAL A 44 5.12 0.12 5.94
N ALA A 45 6.33 0.64 5.83
CA ALA A 45 7.12 1.08 6.96
C ALA A 45 7.32 2.59 6.89
N GLY A 46 7.27 3.25 8.02
CA GLY A 46 7.49 4.68 8.09
C GLY A 46 6.51 5.37 9.01
N ALA A 47 6.54 6.69 9.01
CA ALA A 47 5.73 7.52 9.90
C ALA A 47 4.38 7.91 9.29
N ALA A 48 4.10 7.51 8.05
CA ALA A 48 2.85 7.86 7.40
C ALA A 48 1.65 7.29 8.14
N SER A 49 0.57 8.06 8.21
CA SER A 49 -0.65 7.60 8.86
C SER A 49 -1.38 6.61 7.95
N ASP A 50 -2.25 5.80 8.55
CA ASP A 50 -3.07 4.87 7.78
C ASP A 50 -3.90 5.60 6.73
N ASP A 51 -4.47 6.75 7.11
CA ASP A 51 -5.29 7.54 6.19
C ASP A 51 -4.50 7.99 4.97
N ALA A 52 -3.25 8.42 5.17
CA ALA A 52 -2.41 8.85 4.08
C ALA A 52 -2.08 7.67 3.14
N ILE A 53 -1.80 6.52 3.71
CA ILE A 53 -1.48 5.32 2.94
C ILE A 53 -2.71 4.87 2.15
N ILE A 54 -3.86 4.81 2.79
CA ILE A 54 -5.11 4.42 2.15
C ILE A 54 -5.46 5.38 1.03
N ALA A 55 -5.30 6.68 1.27
CA ALA A 55 -5.57 7.69 0.25
C ALA A 55 -4.65 7.53 -0.96
N ALA A 56 -3.37 7.25 -0.72
CA ALA A 56 -2.41 7.06 -1.80
C ALA A 56 -2.76 5.83 -2.64
N ILE A 57 -3.14 4.74 -2.00
CA ILE A 57 -3.55 3.52 -2.69
C ILE A 57 -4.83 3.79 -3.49
N GLY A 58 -5.76 4.54 -2.91
CA GLY A 58 -7.00 4.92 -3.59
C GLY A 58 -6.75 5.75 -4.84
N LEU A 59 -5.77 6.65 -4.79
CA LEU A 59 -5.40 7.46 -5.95
C LEU A 59 -4.80 6.60 -7.07
N ALA A 60 -4.19 5.48 -6.73
CA ALA A 60 -3.67 4.55 -7.72
C ALA A 60 -4.79 3.70 -8.35
N GLY A 61 -6.01 3.81 -7.85
CA GLY A 61 -7.15 3.09 -8.39
C GLY A 61 -7.47 1.79 -7.68
N TYR A 62 -6.96 1.59 -6.46
CA TYR A 62 -7.17 0.37 -5.70
C TYR A 62 -7.84 0.67 -4.38
N ASP A 63 -8.63 -0.28 -3.88
CA ASP A 63 -9.29 -0.15 -2.60
C ASP A 63 -8.54 -0.95 -1.54
N VAL A 64 -8.43 -0.37 -0.36
CA VAL A 64 -7.86 -1.05 0.78
C VAL A 64 -9.00 -1.66 1.60
N GLU A 65 -8.90 -2.97 1.83
CA GLU A 65 -9.84 -3.64 2.70
C GLU A 65 -9.31 -3.54 4.11
N GLN A 66 -10.01 -2.79 4.94
CA GLN A 66 -9.64 -2.66 6.34
C GLN A 66 -10.24 -3.80 7.13
N SER A 67 -9.38 -4.64 7.67
CA SER A 67 -9.83 -5.59 8.65
C SER A 67 -9.73 -4.92 10.00
N SER A 68 -10.83 -4.60 10.54
CA SER A 68 -10.84 -4.03 11.88
C SER A 68 -10.71 -5.11 12.94
#